data_dface10d7e841f5898c4573048d0b61e
#
_entry.id   dface10d7e841f5898c4573048d0b61e
#
_cell.length_a   1.000
_cell.length_b   1.000
_cell.length_c   1.000
_cell.angle_alpha   90.00
_cell.angle_beta   90.00
_cell.angle_gamma   90.00
#
_symmetry.space_group_name_H-M   'P 1'
#
loop_
_entity.id
_entity.type
_entity.pdbx_description
1 polymer ?
#
loop_
_entity_poly.entity_id
_entity_poly.type
_entity_poly.pdbx_seq_one_letter_code
_entity_poly.pdbx_strand_id
1 'polypeptide(L)'
;LRELFNHSELKRITVDSIQEAVASYYGISVDDLKSPRRSHEVTVPRQIAMYLTREMMGLSLTKIGEAFGGRHYTTVISSIEKVEDSIKQSPSMASLLDDIRRMIKDVK
;
A
#
# COMPACT_ATOMS: atom_id res chain seq x y z
N LEU A 1 6.56 -2.90 31.26
CA LEU A 1 7.36 -2.02 30.41
C LEU A 1 7.80 -2.72 29.15
N ARG A 2 8.33 -3.89 29.30
CA ARG A 2 8.75 -4.65 28.15
C ARG A 2 7.59 -4.98 27.25
N GLU A 3 6.45 -5.18 27.85
CA GLU A 3 5.25 -5.48 27.09
C GLU A 3 4.85 -4.32 26.21
N LEU A 4 5.03 -3.11 26.72
CA LEU A 4 4.75 -1.92 25.91
C LEU A 4 5.67 -1.83 24.72
N PHE A 5 6.93 -2.13 24.91
CA PHE A 5 7.86 -2.16 23.80
C PHE A 5 7.43 -3.15 22.75
N ASN A 6 7.10 -4.35 23.20
CA ASN A 6 6.72 -5.39 22.27
C ASN A 6 5.50 -5.01 21.49
N HIS A 7 4.54 -4.37 22.14
CA HIS A 7 3.35 -3.90 21.45
C HIS A 7 3.68 -2.88 20.38
N SER A 8 4.56 -1.94 20.70
CA SER A 8 4.95 -0.92 19.73
C SER A 8 5.57 -1.55 18.51
N GLU A 9 6.45 -2.51 18.73
CA GLU A 9 7.13 -3.15 17.61
C GLU A 9 6.21 -3.99 16.76
N LEU A 10 5.33 -4.72 17.42
CA LEU A 10 4.40 -5.59 16.69
C LEU A 10 3.43 -4.80 15.84
N LYS A 11 3.15 -3.57 16.22
CA LYS A 11 2.18 -2.75 15.49
C LYS A 11 2.84 -1.76 14.55
N ARG A 12 4.15 -1.86 14.39
CA ARG A 12 4.84 -0.95 13.48
C ARG A 12 4.40 -1.20 12.06
N ILE A 13 4.04 -0.13 11.38
CA ILE A 13 3.66 -0.18 9.98
C ILE A 13 4.92 -0.04 9.13
N THR A 14 5.11 -0.96 8.20
CA THR A 14 6.24 -0.95 7.28
C THR A 14 5.74 -1.08 5.86
N VAL A 15 6.62 -0.78 4.90
CA VAL A 15 6.27 -0.99 3.50
C VAL A 15 5.92 -2.45 3.28
N ASP A 16 6.70 -3.36 3.87
CA ASP A 16 6.44 -4.78 3.71
C ASP A 16 5.06 -5.17 4.22
N SER A 17 4.67 -4.66 5.39
CA SER A 17 3.36 -4.99 5.94
C SER A 17 2.23 -4.44 5.07
N ILE A 18 2.42 -3.26 4.49
CA ILE A 18 1.43 -2.69 3.59
C ILE A 18 1.32 -3.52 2.32
N GLN A 19 2.47 -3.87 1.74
CA GLN A 19 2.48 -4.68 0.53
C GLN A 19 1.84 -6.05 0.76
N GLU A 20 2.12 -6.66 1.89
CA GLU A 20 1.55 -7.96 2.22
C GLU A 20 0.03 -7.88 2.40
N ALA A 21 -0.45 -6.84 3.06
CA ALA A 21 -1.89 -6.69 3.26
C ALA A 21 -2.62 -6.49 1.93
N VAL A 22 -2.09 -5.63 1.07
CA VAL A 22 -2.71 -5.39 -0.22
C VAL A 22 -2.67 -6.65 -1.08
N ALA A 23 -1.52 -7.33 -1.11
CA ALA A 23 -1.40 -8.55 -1.90
C ALA A 23 -2.38 -9.61 -1.41
N SER A 24 -2.49 -9.76 -0.11
CA SER A 24 -3.42 -10.72 0.49
C SER A 24 -4.87 -10.39 0.16
N TYR A 25 -5.22 -9.11 0.25
CA TYR A 25 -6.58 -8.67 -0.04
C TYR A 25 -6.99 -9.02 -1.48
N TYR A 26 -6.07 -8.88 -2.42
CA TYR A 26 -6.34 -9.11 -3.83
C TYR A 26 -5.97 -10.52 -4.31
N GLY A 27 -5.38 -11.32 -3.44
CA GLY A 27 -5.01 -12.69 -3.82
C GLY A 27 -3.86 -12.76 -4.81
N ILE A 28 -2.93 -11.83 -4.73
CA ILE A 28 -1.73 -11.82 -5.58
C ILE A 28 -0.50 -11.85 -4.68
N SER A 29 0.67 -11.96 -5.27
CA SER A 29 1.92 -11.98 -4.49
C SER A 29 2.50 -10.58 -4.36
N VAL A 30 3.35 -10.41 -3.34
CA VAL A 30 4.09 -9.16 -3.20
C VAL A 30 5.00 -8.94 -4.40
N ASP A 31 5.57 -10.01 -4.94
CA ASP A 31 6.40 -9.91 -6.15
C ASP A 31 5.62 -9.32 -7.32
N ASP A 32 4.33 -9.65 -7.44
CA ASP A 32 3.49 -9.06 -8.47
C ASP A 32 3.41 -7.55 -8.33
N LEU A 33 3.34 -7.05 -7.10
CA LEU A 33 3.29 -5.61 -6.86
C LEU A 33 4.55 -4.91 -7.32
N LYS A 34 5.68 -5.60 -7.24
CA LYS A 34 6.98 -5.04 -7.62
C LYS A 34 7.33 -5.32 -9.08
N SER A 35 6.55 -6.14 -9.75
CA SER A 35 6.85 -6.58 -11.11
C SER A 35 6.53 -5.48 -12.12
N PRO A 36 7.06 -5.60 -13.35
CA PRO A 36 6.73 -4.64 -14.41
C PRO A 36 5.38 -4.90 -15.07
N ARG A 37 4.62 -5.88 -14.59
CA ARG A 37 3.33 -6.20 -15.21
C ARG A 37 2.37 -5.02 -15.16
N ARG A 38 1.57 -4.90 -16.22
CA ARG A 38 0.64 -3.78 -16.39
C ARG A 38 -0.82 -4.21 -16.47
N SER A 39 -1.12 -5.48 -16.22
CA SER A 39 -2.50 -5.93 -16.22
C SER A 39 -3.24 -5.32 -15.03
N HIS A 40 -4.53 -5.09 -15.19
CA HIS A 40 -5.38 -4.45 -14.18
C HIS A 40 -5.31 -5.16 -12.84
N GLU A 41 -5.25 -6.47 -12.86
CA GLU A 41 -5.26 -7.26 -11.62
C GLU A 41 -4.00 -7.04 -10.78
N VAL A 42 -2.97 -6.44 -11.35
CA VAL A 42 -1.74 -6.11 -10.64
C VAL A 42 -1.59 -4.61 -10.49
N THR A 43 -1.98 -3.85 -11.50
CA THR A 43 -1.81 -2.40 -11.52
C THR A 43 -2.66 -1.71 -10.45
N VAL A 44 -3.91 -2.09 -10.32
CA VAL A 44 -4.81 -1.48 -9.33
C VAL A 44 -4.33 -1.75 -7.91
N PRO A 45 -4.01 -3.00 -7.53
CA PRO A 45 -3.44 -3.22 -6.19
C PRO A 45 -2.16 -2.46 -5.96
N ARG A 46 -1.30 -2.36 -6.97
CA ARG A 46 -0.04 -1.62 -6.84
C ARG A 46 -0.30 -0.14 -6.55
N GLN A 47 -1.23 0.47 -7.25
CA GLN A 47 -1.58 1.87 -7.03
C GLN A 47 -2.09 2.09 -5.61
N ILE A 48 -2.94 1.19 -5.15
CA ILE A 48 -3.49 1.26 -3.80
C ILE A 48 -2.38 1.11 -2.77
N ALA A 49 -1.45 0.18 -2.99
CA ALA A 49 -0.33 -0.02 -2.06
C ALA A 49 0.56 1.22 -1.99
N MET A 50 0.82 1.85 -3.13
CA MET A 50 1.60 3.10 -3.14
C MET A 50 0.89 4.22 -2.39
N TYR A 51 -0.42 4.35 -2.62
CA TYR A 51 -1.23 5.35 -1.94
C TYR A 51 -1.18 5.16 -0.43
N LEU A 52 -1.39 3.93 0.03
CA LEU A 52 -1.40 3.63 1.46
C LEU A 52 -0.01 3.83 2.07
N THR A 53 1.04 3.48 1.35
CA THR A 53 2.40 3.70 1.83
C THR A 53 2.65 5.18 2.06
N ARG A 54 2.24 6.02 1.11
CA ARG A 54 2.39 7.45 1.24
C ARG A 54 1.56 7.99 2.41
N GLU A 55 0.33 7.56 2.51
CA GLU A 55 -0.59 8.04 3.54
C GLU A 55 -0.17 7.61 4.95
N MET A 56 0.18 6.36 5.10
CA MET A 56 0.40 5.79 6.43
C MET A 56 1.83 5.96 6.94
N MET A 57 2.79 6.09 6.04
CA MET A 57 4.19 6.20 6.43
C MET A 57 4.82 7.55 6.10
N GLY A 58 4.26 8.27 5.15
CA GLY A 58 4.82 9.56 4.74
C GLY A 58 6.17 9.46 4.05
N LEU A 59 6.46 8.31 3.44
CA LEU A 59 7.72 8.14 2.72
C LEU A 59 7.76 9.06 1.50
N SER A 60 8.97 9.43 1.09
CA SER A 60 9.16 10.23 -0.11
C SER A 60 8.73 9.43 -1.34
N LEU A 61 8.34 10.15 -2.37
CA LEU A 61 7.89 9.51 -3.61
C LEU A 61 8.99 8.65 -4.23
N THR A 62 10.23 9.10 -4.11
CA THR A 62 11.37 8.34 -4.62
C THR A 62 11.52 7.01 -3.87
N LYS A 63 11.42 7.05 -2.56
CA LYS A 63 11.55 5.81 -1.77
C LYS A 63 10.41 4.84 -2.05
N ILE A 64 9.21 5.38 -2.26
CA ILE A 64 8.09 4.53 -2.62
C ILE A 64 8.36 3.86 -3.96
N GLY A 65 8.84 4.62 -4.94
CA GLY A 65 9.17 4.04 -6.24
C GLY A 65 10.17 2.92 -6.13
N GLU A 66 11.20 3.10 -5.29
CA GLU A 66 12.22 2.09 -5.07
C GLU A 66 11.63 0.81 -4.48
N ALA A 67 10.70 0.97 -3.54
CA ALA A 67 10.09 -0.17 -2.86
C ALA A 67 9.15 -0.96 -3.78
N PHE A 68 8.72 -0.36 -4.87
CA PHE A 68 7.80 -0.99 -5.82
C PHE A 68 8.47 -1.27 -7.16
N GLY A 69 9.66 -1.84 -7.10
CA GLY A 69 10.35 -2.34 -8.29
C GLY A 69 11.16 -1.30 -9.03
N GLY A 70 11.54 -0.23 -8.36
CA GLY A 70 12.40 0.78 -9.00
C GLY A 70 11.67 1.70 -9.95
N ARG A 71 10.43 2.08 -9.61
CA ARG A 71 9.65 2.97 -10.44
C ARG A 71 10.01 4.42 -10.18
N HIS A 72 9.94 5.22 -11.22
CA HIS A 72 10.22 6.65 -11.13
C HIS A 72 9.15 7.35 -10.28
N TYR A 73 9.53 8.43 -9.59
CA TYR A 73 8.59 9.11 -8.69
C TYR A 73 7.38 9.68 -9.43
N THR A 74 7.50 10.01 -10.71
CA THR A 74 6.36 10.49 -11.47
C THR A 74 5.29 9.42 -11.63
N THR A 75 5.71 8.16 -11.75
CA THR A 75 4.77 7.04 -11.79
C THR A 75 4.05 6.90 -10.45
N VAL A 76 4.78 7.11 -9.35
CA VAL A 76 4.17 7.06 -8.02
C VAL A 76 3.13 8.15 -7.86
N ILE A 77 3.45 9.38 -8.28
CA ILE A 77 2.49 10.50 -8.23
C ILE A 77 1.22 10.15 -8.99
N SER A 78 1.38 9.71 -10.23
CA SER A 78 0.25 9.38 -11.08
C SER A 78 -0.60 8.26 -10.47
N SER A 79 0.04 7.28 -9.87
CA SER A 79 -0.67 6.18 -9.20
C SER A 79 -1.49 6.67 -8.00
N ILE A 80 -0.89 7.52 -7.20
CA ILE A 80 -1.57 8.08 -6.03
C ILE A 80 -2.77 8.93 -6.47
N GLU A 81 -2.58 9.73 -7.50
CA GLU A 81 -3.67 10.58 -8.01
C GLU A 81 -4.84 9.75 -8.52
N LYS A 82 -4.56 8.63 -9.16
CA LYS A 82 -5.64 7.75 -9.63
C LYS A 82 -6.46 7.21 -8.47
N VAL A 83 -5.80 6.84 -7.38
CA VAL A 83 -6.53 6.35 -6.21
C VAL A 83 -7.35 7.48 -5.60
N GLU A 84 -6.77 8.67 -5.50
CA GLU A 84 -7.51 9.83 -4.96
C GLU A 84 -8.75 10.15 -5.78
N ASP A 85 -8.62 10.10 -7.10
CA ASP A 85 -9.75 10.31 -7.98
C ASP A 85 -10.81 9.24 -7.78
N SER A 86 -10.39 7.99 -7.62
CA SER A 86 -11.32 6.89 -7.40
C SER A 86 -12.09 7.06 -6.09
N ILE A 87 -11.45 7.57 -5.07
CA ILE A 87 -12.12 7.82 -3.79
C ILE A 87 -13.22 8.86 -3.98
N LYS A 88 -12.95 9.89 -4.75
CA LYS A 88 -13.93 10.94 -4.99
C LYS A 88 -15.13 10.45 -5.78
N GLN A 89 -14.91 9.50 -6.67
CA GLN A 89 -15.95 9.03 -7.57
C GLN A 89 -16.75 7.87 -7.02
N SER A 90 -16.21 7.13 -6.06
CA SER A 90 -16.84 5.90 -5.62
C SER A 90 -16.70 5.71 -4.11
N PRO A 91 -17.84 5.68 -3.38
CA PRO A 91 -17.79 5.38 -1.94
C PRO A 91 -17.21 3.99 -1.65
N SER A 92 -17.33 3.05 -2.60
CA SER A 92 -16.82 1.71 -2.36
C SER A 92 -15.30 1.68 -2.31
N MET A 93 -14.63 2.61 -2.99
CA MET A 93 -13.17 2.69 -2.90
C MET A 93 -12.75 3.09 -1.47
N ALA A 94 -13.44 4.06 -0.87
CA ALA A 94 -13.14 4.46 0.50
C ALA A 94 -13.33 3.29 1.47
N SER A 95 -14.39 2.53 1.31
CA SER A 95 -14.64 1.35 2.14
C SER A 95 -13.56 0.29 1.98
N LEU A 96 -13.16 0.06 0.75
CA LEU A 96 -12.11 -0.91 0.45
C LEU A 96 -10.79 -0.51 1.12
N LEU A 97 -10.45 0.76 1.04
CA LEU A 97 -9.23 1.26 1.68
C LEU A 97 -9.30 1.11 3.20
N ASP A 98 -10.46 1.36 3.78
CA ASP A 98 -10.62 1.17 5.22
C ASP A 98 -10.41 -0.28 5.62
N ASP A 99 -10.92 -1.21 4.83
CA ASP A 99 -10.72 -2.63 5.08
C ASP A 99 -9.24 -3.00 5.07
N ILE A 100 -8.52 -2.52 4.07
CA ILE A 100 -7.09 -2.81 3.97
C ILE A 100 -6.33 -2.13 5.12
N ARG A 101 -6.67 -0.90 5.46
CA ARG A 101 -6.03 -0.22 6.60
C ARG A 101 -6.18 -1.04 7.88
N ARG A 102 -7.36 -1.61 8.11
CA ARG A 102 -7.57 -2.45 9.28
C ARG A 102 -6.70 -3.68 9.25
N MET A 103 -6.56 -4.31 8.08
CA MET A 103 -5.66 -5.45 7.93
C MET A 103 -4.23 -5.08 8.31
N ILE A 104 -3.77 -3.92 7.85
CA ILE A 104 -2.42 -3.48 8.14
C ILE A 104 -2.23 -3.25 9.63
N LYS A 105 -3.18 -2.61 10.27
CA LYS A 105 -3.07 -2.26 11.70
C LYS A 105 -3.24 -3.47 12.61
N ASP A 106 -3.91 -4.50 12.12
CA ASP A 106 -4.18 -5.69 12.92
C ASP A 106 -3.11 -6.75 12.78
N VAL A 107 -2.07 -6.48 12.03
CA VAL A 107 -0.96 -7.44 11.88
C VAL A 107 -0.30 -7.68 13.24
N LYS A 108 -0.02 -8.93 13.52
CA LYS A 108 0.57 -9.33 14.81
C LYS A 108 1.95 -9.87 14.67
#